data_07be73c681749098fc2e9c36b7fb7f72
#
_entry.id   07be73c681749098fc2e9c36b7fb7f72
#
_cell.length_a   1.000
_cell.length_b   1.000
_cell.length_c   1.000
_cell.angle_alpha   90.00
_cell.angle_beta   90.00
_cell.angle_gamma   90.00
#
_symmetry.space_group_name_H-M   'P 1'
#
loop_
_entity.id
_entity.type
_entity.pdbx_description
1 polymer ?
#
loop_
_entity_poly.entity_id
_entity_poly.type
_entity_poly.pdbx_seq_one_letter_code
_entity_poly.pdbx_strand_id
1 'polypeptide(L)'
;MKIFFLLYFAVLIWSAINPKDYFTWFLEVIPAIIALIVLALTYRKFKLTTLIYSLILIHCIILMIGGHYTYAQVPLFDFIKEVFNQDRNNYDKVGHLAQGFVPAMIAREIIIRKNIIQIEAWRNFFIVCFCLAFSAFYELIEWWVA
;
A
#
# COMPACT_ATOMS: atom_id res chain seq x y z
N MET A 1 -18.88 -2.74 -1.15
CA MET A 1 -18.41 -1.34 -1.37
C MET A 1 -18.61 -0.43 -0.17
N LYS A 2 -19.85 -0.26 0.39
CA LYS A 2 -20.08 0.62 1.56
C LYS A 2 -19.17 0.28 2.77
N ILE A 3 -19.00 -1.00 3.08
CA ILE A 3 -18.13 -1.47 4.17
C ILE A 3 -16.66 -1.08 3.92
N PHE A 4 -16.18 -1.18 2.68
CA PHE A 4 -14.79 -0.79 2.34
C PHE A 4 -14.56 0.71 2.60
N PHE A 5 -15.50 1.57 2.18
CA PHE A 5 -15.42 3.00 2.46
C PHE A 5 -15.47 3.30 3.96
N LEU A 6 -16.37 2.62 4.69
CA LEU A 6 -16.48 2.80 6.13
C LEU A 6 -15.17 2.45 6.84
N LEU A 7 -14.60 1.29 6.52
CA LEU A 7 -13.32 0.85 7.10
C LEU A 7 -12.17 1.79 6.72
N TYR A 8 -12.08 2.19 5.44
CA TYR A 8 -11.05 3.11 4.97
C TYR A 8 -11.09 4.43 5.76
N PHE A 9 -12.25 5.08 5.84
CA PHE A 9 -12.37 6.37 6.53
C PHE A 9 -12.25 6.24 8.05
N ALA A 10 -12.73 5.14 8.64
CA ALA A 10 -12.55 4.88 10.06
C ALA A 10 -11.06 4.80 10.44
N VAL A 11 -10.26 4.05 9.65
CA VAL A 11 -8.82 3.92 9.88
C VAL A 11 -8.09 5.21 9.54
N LEU A 12 -8.47 5.92 8.47
CA LEU A 12 -7.87 7.21 8.11
C LEU A 12 -8.05 8.23 9.23
N ILE A 13 -9.28 8.40 9.74
CA ILE A 13 -9.57 9.34 10.84
C ILE A 13 -8.82 8.93 12.10
N TRP A 14 -8.85 7.65 12.46
CA TRP A 14 -8.12 7.13 13.60
C TRP A 14 -6.61 7.42 13.49
N SER A 15 -6.01 7.15 12.34
CA SER A 15 -4.57 7.34 12.12
C SER A 15 -4.13 8.81 12.21
N ALA A 16 -5.05 9.76 11.94
CA ALA A 16 -4.80 11.19 12.04
C ALA A 16 -4.88 11.73 13.48
N ILE A 17 -5.41 10.94 14.43
CA ILE A 17 -5.56 11.37 15.82
C ILE A 17 -4.25 11.09 16.57
N ASN A 18 -3.51 12.15 16.92
CA ASN A 18 -2.25 12.09 17.66
C ASN A 18 -1.21 11.09 17.08
N PRO A 19 -0.86 11.17 15.79
CA PRO A 19 0.23 10.36 15.24
C PRO A 19 1.55 10.74 15.94
N LYS A 20 2.51 9.83 15.92
CA LYS A 20 3.84 10.05 16.52
C LYS A 20 4.57 11.26 15.92
N ASP A 21 4.43 11.46 14.61
CA ASP A 21 4.91 12.61 13.87
C ASP A 21 3.93 12.94 12.74
N TYR A 22 3.42 14.18 12.69
CA TYR A 22 2.43 14.59 11.68
C TYR A 22 3.01 14.70 10.28
N PHE A 23 4.29 15.06 10.14
CA PHE A 23 4.93 15.18 8.84
C PHE A 23 5.13 13.81 8.22
N THR A 24 5.68 12.88 8.97
CA THR A 24 5.80 11.47 8.55
C THR A 24 4.43 10.87 8.24
N TRP A 25 3.43 11.06 9.12
CA TRP A 25 2.07 10.59 8.88
C TRP A 25 1.51 11.10 7.55
N PHE A 26 1.68 12.38 7.25
CA PHE A 26 1.18 12.98 6.02
C PHE A 26 1.81 12.33 4.78
N LEU A 27 3.14 12.16 4.77
CA LEU A 27 3.86 11.55 3.67
C LEU A 27 3.43 10.08 3.43
N GLU A 28 3.27 9.33 4.50
CA GLU A 28 2.89 7.92 4.45
C GLU A 28 1.42 7.70 4.05
N VAL A 29 0.55 8.63 4.36
CA VAL A 29 -0.88 8.54 4.04
C VAL A 29 -1.22 9.08 2.65
N ILE A 30 -0.39 9.95 2.06
CA ILE A 30 -0.60 10.48 0.70
C ILE A 30 -0.86 9.38 -0.33
N PRO A 31 -0.09 8.29 -0.43
CA PRO A 31 -0.34 7.23 -1.41
C PRO A 31 -1.72 6.59 -1.23
N ALA A 32 -2.19 6.42 0.01
CA ALA A 32 -3.53 5.89 0.27
C ALA A 32 -4.63 6.86 -0.20
N ILE A 33 -4.45 8.16 -0.01
CA ILE A 33 -5.38 9.20 -0.50
C ILE A 33 -5.39 9.21 -2.03
N ILE A 34 -4.22 9.18 -2.67
CA ILE A 34 -4.10 9.12 -4.14
C ILE A 34 -4.80 7.87 -4.67
N ALA A 35 -4.59 6.70 -4.04
CA ALA A 35 -5.26 5.46 -4.42
C ALA A 35 -6.78 5.61 -4.37
N LEU A 36 -7.35 6.21 -3.33
CA LEU A 36 -8.78 6.45 -3.21
C LEU A 36 -9.30 7.35 -4.35
N ILE A 37 -8.60 8.45 -4.65
CA ILE A 37 -8.97 9.38 -5.73
C ILE A 37 -8.94 8.65 -7.08
N VAL A 38 -7.86 7.92 -7.38
CA VAL A 38 -7.72 7.16 -8.63
C VAL A 38 -8.85 6.13 -8.76
N LEU A 39 -9.15 5.38 -7.69
CA LEU A 39 -10.24 4.42 -7.69
C LEU A 39 -11.60 5.09 -7.93
N ALA A 40 -11.86 6.23 -7.30
CA ALA A 40 -13.11 6.97 -7.50
C ALA A 40 -13.27 7.45 -8.95
N LEU A 41 -12.21 8.00 -9.54
CA LEU A 41 -12.19 8.49 -10.92
C LEU A 41 -12.31 7.37 -11.98
N THR A 42 -11.74 6.20 -11.68
CA THR A 42 -11.71 5.06 -12.59
C THR A 42 -12.87 4.09 -12.41
N TYR A 43 -13.57 4.12 -11.29
CA TYR A 43 -14.63 3.17 -10.93
C TYR A 43 -15.70 2.97 -12.01
N ARG A 44 -16.15 4.06 -12.65
CA ARG A 44 -17.17 3.99 -13.69
C ARG A 44 -16.63 3.42 -15.01
N LYS A 45 -15.33 3.59 -15.28
CA LYS A 45 -14.68 3.17 -16.52
C LYS A 45 -14.15 1.74 -16.45
N PHE A 46 -13.63 1.36 -15.30
CA PHE A 46 -13.01 0.05 -15.08
C PHE A 46 -13.16 -0.38 -13.63
N LYS A 47 -14.14 -1.24 -13.36
CA LYS A 47 -14.33 -1.83 -12.03
C LYS A 47 -13.34 -2.96 -11.83
N LEU A 48 -12.52 -2.85 -10.81
CA LEU A 48 -11.65 -3.94 -10.35
C LEU A 48 -12.46 -5.05 -9.68
N THR A 49 -11.86 -6.23 -9.54
CA THR A 49 -12.46 -7.33 -8.78
C THR A 49 -12.52 -7.00 -7.29
N THR A 50 -13.41 -7.66 -6.55
CA THR A 50 -13.51 -7.52 -5.10
C THR A 50 -12.20 -7.88 -4.41
N LEU A 51 -11.49 -8.88 -4.92
CA LEU A 51 -10.17 -9.27 -4.41
C LEU A 51 -9.20 -8.09 -4.46
N ILE A 52 -9.10 -7.42 -5.62
CA ILE A 52 -8.18 -6.29 -5.78
C ILE A 52 -8.59 -5.11 -4.89
N TYR A 53 -9.88 -4.79 -4.77
CA TYR A 53 -10.34 -3.77 -3.81
C TYR A 53 -9.97 -4.12 -2.37
N SER A 54 -10.09 -5.41 -1.98
CA SER A 54 -9.67 -5.85 -0.63
C SER A 54 -8.18 -5.68 -0.40
N LEU A 55 -7.36 -6.05 -1.39
CA LEU A 55 -5.90 -5.90 -1.31
C LEU A 55 -5.48 -4.44 -1.22
N ILE A 56 -6.12 -3.56 -2.01
CA ILE A 56 -5.87 -2.10 -1.93
C ILE A 56 -6.26 -1.57 -0.56
N LEU A 57 -7.41 -1.96 -0.01
CA LEU A 57 -7.83 -1.52 1.32
C LEU A 57 -6.84 -1.98 2.40
N ILE A 58 -6.40 -3.23 2.36
CA ILE A 58 -5.39 -3.77 3.29
C ILE A 58 -4.09 -2.97 3.17
N HIS A 59 -3.62 -2.69 1.95
CA HIS A 59 -2.42 -1.89 1.74
C HIS A 59 -2.58 -0.47 2.30
N CYS A 60 -3.71 0.21 2.03
CA CYS A 60 -3.99 1.52 2.61
C CYS A 60 -4.01 1.49 4.15
N ILE A 61 -4.57 0.45 4.77
CA ILE A 61 -4.55 0.28 6.22
C ILE A 61 -3.11 0.11 6.75
N ILE A 62 -2.28 -0.66 6.05
CA ILE A 62 -0.86 -0.84 6.41
C ILE A 62 -0.15 0.52 6.40
N LEU A 63 -0.33 1.34 5.35
CA LEU A 63 0.25 2.68 5.25
C LEU A 63 -0.24 3.60 6.37
N MET A 64 -1.54 3.62 6.66
CA MET A 64 -2.13 4.46 7.71
C MET A 64 -1.65 4.08 9.11
N ILE A 65 -1.50 2.78 9.41
CA ILE A 65 -0.94 2.31 10.68
C ILE A 65 0.55 2.66 10.74
N GLY A 66 1.30 2.41 9.66
CA GLY A 66 2.71 2.77 9.56
C GLY A 66 2.94 4.25 9.80
N GLY A 67 2.19 5.11 9.13
CA GLY A 67 2.26 6.56 9.31
C GLY A 67 1.93 6.99 10.73
N HIS A 68 0.90 6.41 11.36
CA HIS A 68 0.53 6.75 12.74
C HIS A 68 1.66 6.44 13.74
N TYR A 69 2.37 5.32 13.57
CA TYR A 69 3.44 4.83 14.47
C TYR A 69 4.86 5.02 13.91
N THR A 70 5.05 5.79 12.83
CA THR A 70 6.35 5.96 12.14
C THR A 70 7.04 4.65 11.72
N TYR A 71 6.26 3.61 11.40
CA TYR A 71 6.68 2.25 11.05
C TYR A 71 7.55 1.55 12.13
N ALA A 72 8.47 2.28 12.74
CA ALA A 72 9.43 1.74 13.71
C ALA A 72 8.85 1.45 15.10
N GLN A 73 7.62 1.91 15.38
CA GLN A 73 7.01 1.86 16.71
C GLN A 73 5.59 1.26 16.70
N VAL A 74 5.32 0.32 15.79
CA VAL A 74 4.03 -0.36 15.74
C VAL A 74 3.95 -1.37 16.89
N PRO A 75 3.01 -1.22 17.85
CA PRO A 75 3.02 -1.99 19.11
C PRO A 75 2.99 -3.50 18.93
N LEU A 76 2.22 -4.01 17.96
CA LEU A 76 2.18 -5.44 17.64
C LEU A 76 3.57 -5.97 17.23
N PHE A 77 4.33 -5.19 16.47
CA PHE A 77 5.65 -5.58 16.00
C PHE A 77 6.74 -5.35 17.05
N ASP A 78 6.53 -4.49 18.03
CA ASP A 78 7.38 -4.41 19.23
C ASP A 78 7.22 -5.67 20.07
N PHE A 79 5.98 -6.14 20.27
CA PHE A 79 5.74 -7.42 20.93
C PHE A 79 6.37 -8.61 20.17
N ILE A 80 6.23 -8.66 18.83
CA ILE A 80 6.87 -9.68 17.98
C ILE A 80 8.39 -9.61 18.11
N LYS A 81 8.97 -8.41 18.11
CA LYS A 81 10.40 -8.18 18.31
C LYS A 81 10.89 -8.79 19.63
N GLU A 82 10.18 -8.56 20.73
CA GLU A 82 10.52 -9.11 22.03
C GLU A 82 10.41 -10.64 22.07
N VAL A 83 9.30 -11.20 21.60
CA VAL A 83 9.06 -12.66 21.63
C VAL A 83 10.08 -13.43 20.78
N PHE A 84 10.47 -12.89 19.63
CA PHE A 84 11.40 -13.53 18.69
C PHE A 84 12.85 -13.02 18.83
N ASN A 85 13.14 -12.21 19.86
CA ASN A 85 14.47 -11.64 20.14
C ASN A 85 15.09 -10.98 18.88
N GLN A 86 14.31 -10.15 18.18
CA GLN A 86 14.75 -9.43 17.00
C GLN A 86 15.36 -8.08 17.38
N ASP A 87 16.30 -7.58 16.57
CA ASP A 87 17.02 -6.34 16.85
C ASP A 87 16.14 -5.09 16.69
N ARG A 88 15.12 -5.15 15.78
CA ARG A 88 14.27 -3.99 15.47
C ARG A 88 12.82 -4.38 15.20
N ASN A 89 11.93 -3.39 15.23
CA ASN A 89 10.57 -3.50 14.72
C ASN A 89 10.62 -3.66 13.18
N ASN A 90 10.02 -4.72 12.66
CA ASN A 90 10.08 -5.07 11.23
C ASN A 90 8.76 -4.78 10.50
N TYR A 91 7.94 -3.86 10.97
CA TYR A 91 6.69 -3.50 10.31
C TYR A 91 6.91 -2.88 8.92
N ASP A 92 8.01 -2.16 8.72
CA ASP A 92 8.44 -1.63 7.43
C ASP A 92 8.49 -2.71 6.34
N LYS A 93 8.95 -3.91 6.66
CA LYS A 93 8.98 -5.04 5.71
C LYS A 93 7.58 -5.45 5.22
N VAL A 94 6.56 -5.32 6.08
CA VAL A 94 5.17 -5.56 5.67
C VAL A 94 4.70 -4.48 4.68
N GLY A 95 5.07 -3.22 4.93
CA GLY A 95 4.82 -2.12 4.00
C GLY A 95 5.45 -2.38 2.64
N HIS A 96 6.74 -2.68 2.57
CA HIS A 96 7.46 -2.97 1.32
C HIS A 96 6.91 -4.21 0.59
N LEU A 97 6.54 -5.27 1.32
CA LEU A 97 5.89 -6.44 0.72
C LEU A 97 4.55 -6.05 0.07
N ALA A 98 3.71 -5.30 0.78
CA ALA A 98 2.42 -4.84 0.26
C ALA A 98 2.62 -3.90 -0.95
N GLN A 99 3.61 -3.01 -0.91
CA GLN A 99 3.99 -2.07 -1.97
C GLN A 99 4.43 -2.78 -3.25
N GLY A 100 5.07 -3.93 -3.16
CA GLY A 100 5.39 -4.76 -4.33
C GLY A 100 4.20 -5.59 -4.80
N PHE A 101 3.53 -6.29 -3.86
CA PHE A 101 2.50 -7.28 -4.17
C PHE A 101 1.20 -6.66 -4.70
N VAL A 102 0.68 -5.62 -4.04
CA VAL A 102 -0.64 -5.05 -4.39
C VAL A 102 -0.62 -4.38 -5.75
N PRO A 103 0.35 -3.51 -6.10
CA PRO A 103 0.46 -2.98 -7.47
C PRO A 103 0.67 -4.06 -8.53
N ALA A 104 1.39 -5.15 -8.23
CA ALA A 104 1.54 -6.28 -9.15
C ALA A 104 0.18 -6.91 -9.49
N MET A 105 -0.65 -7.12 -8.48
CA MET A 105 -1.98 -7.69 -8.65
C MET A 105 -2.92 -6.75 -9.42
N ILE A 106 -2.84 -5.43 -9.18
CA ILE A 106 -3.58 -4.42 -9.94
C ILE A 106 -3.15 -4.43 -11.41
N ALA A 107 -1.85 -4.36 -11.67
CA ALA A 107 -1.29 -4.37 -13.02
C ALA A 107 -1.69 -5.66 -13.77
N ARG A 108 -1.59 -6.80 -13.09
CA ARG A 108 -1.99 -8.11 -13.66
C ARG A 108 -3.46 -8.12 -14.06
N GLU A 109 -4.37 -7.66 -13.20
CA GLU A 109 -5.80 -7.61 -13.52
C GLU A 109 -6.08 -6.69 -14.72
N ILE A 110 -5.46 -5.51 -14.76
CA ILE A 110 -5.63 -4.55 -15.86
C ILE A 110 -5.11 -5.14 -17.18
N ILE A 111 -3.90 -5.68 -17.19
CA ILE A 111 -3.25 -6.22 -18.39
C ILE A 111 -4.06 -7.39 -18.97
N ILE A 112 -4.55 -8.29 -18.11
CA ILE A 112 -5.34 -9.45 -18.55
C ILE A 112 -6.71 -9.00 -19.07
N ARG A 113 -7.44 -8.21 -18.31
CA ARG A 113 -8.82 -7.82 -18.68
C ARG A 113 -8.90 -6.85 -19.84
N LYS A 114 -7.85 -6.07 -20.07
CA LYS A 114 -7.72 -5.19 -21.24
C LYS A 114 -7.01 -5.86 -22.42
N ASN A 115 -6.57 -7.11 -22.23
CA ASN A 115 -5.87 -7.89 -23.26
C ASN A 115 -4.64 -7.17 -23.85
N ILE A 116 -3.88 -6.47 -22.98
CA ILE A 116 -2.74 -5.62 -23.40
C ILE A 116 -1.56 -6.48 -23.82
N ILE A 117 -1.24 -7.53 -23.03
CA ILE A 117 -0.12 -8.46 -23.26
C ILE A 117 -0.65 -9.89 -23.19
N GLN A 118 -0.71 -10.55 -24.35
CA GLN A 118 -1.29 -11.89 -24.47
C GLN A 118 -0.30 -12.98 -24.04
N ILE A 119 0.98 -12.82 -24.35
CA ILE A 119 2.03 -13.79 -24.04
C ILE A 119 2.32 -13.76 -22.53
N GLU A 120 2.07 -14.87 -21.84
CA GLU A 120 2.16 -14.93 -20.37
C GLU A 120 3.56 -14.61 -19.84
N ALA A 121 4.61 -15.11 -20.47
CA ALA A 121 5.99 -14.83 -20.08
C ALA A 121 6.29 -13.31 -20.09
N TRP A 122 5.92 -12.62 -21.19
CA TRP A 122 6.09 -11.18 -21.30
C TRP A 122 5.22 -10.41 -20.32
N ARG A 123 3.99 -10.84 -20.11
CA ARG A 123 3.09 -10.25 -19.10
C ARG A 123 3.72 -10.28 -17.72
N ASN A 124 4.20 -11.44 -17.29
CA ASN A 124 4.82 -11.59 -15.98
C ASN A 124 6.11 -10.76 -15.86
N PHE A 125 6.93 -10.75 -16.91
CA PHE A 125 8.13 -9.91 -16.97
C PHE A 125 7.80 -8.42 -16.80
N PHE A 126 6.84 -7.89 -17.55
CA PHE A 126 6.47 -6.46 -17.45
C PHE A 126 5.83 -6.11 -16.11
N ILE A 127 5.06 -7.02 -15.48
CA ILE A 127 4.52 -6.79 -14.14
C ILE A 127 5.67 -6.66 -13.13
N VAL A 128 6.66 -7.52 -13.19
CA VAL A 128 7.84 -7.44 -12.31
C VAL A 128 8.61 -6.14 -12.55
N CYS A 129 8.88 -5.78 -13.80
CA CYS A 129 9.56 -4.52 -14.15
C CYS A 129 8.77 -3.30 -13.63
N PHE A 130 7.46 -3.28 -13.79
CA PHE A 130 6.60 -2.21 -13.30
C PHE A 130 6.70 -2.08 -11.77
N CYS A 131 6.62 -3.20 -11.04
CA CYS A 131 6.71 -3.17 -9.58
C CYS A 131 8.08 -2.72 -9.09
N LEU A 132 9.17 -3.18 -9.72
CA LEU A 132 10.51 -2.73 -9.39
C LEU A 132 10.69 -1.23 -9.66
N ALA A 133 10.20 -0.73 -10.79
CA ALA A 133 10.26 0.69 -11.12
C ALA A 133 9.45 1.53 -10.13
N PHE A 134 8.25 1.06 -9.75
CA PHE A 134 7.39 1.74 -8.78
C PHE A 134 8.04 1.77 -7.38
N SER A 135 8.58 0.64 -6.90
CA SER A 135 9.32 0.59 -5.64
C SER A 135 10.54 1.51 -5.66
N ALA A 136 11.36 1.43 -6.70
CA ALA A 136 12.54 2.29 -6.81
C ALA A 136 12.20 3.78 -6.83
N PHE A 137 11.10 4.16 -7.49
CA PHE A 137 10.62 5.53 -7.50
C PHE A 137 10.16 5.98 -6.10
N TYR A 138 9.51 5.10 -5.34
CA TYR A 138 9.09 5.41 -3.98
C TYR A 138 10.29 5.59 -3.04
N GLU A 139 11.28 4.72 -3.11
CA GLU A 139 12.55 4.84 -2.37
C GLU A 139 13.28 6.16 -2.68
N LEU A 140 13.24 6.62 -3.96
CA LEU A 140 13.81 7.91 -4.33
C LEU A 140 13.08 9.08 -3.67
N ILE A 141 11.75 9.00 -3.56
CA ILE A 141 10.96 10.03 -2.84
C ILE A 141 11.35 10.03 -1.36
N GLU A 142 11.43 8.88 -0.72
CA GLU A 142 11.84 8.76 0.68
C GLU A 142 13.23 9.35 0.89
N TRP A 143 14.18 9.04 0.00
CA TRP A 143 15.54 9.59 0.06
C TRP A 143 15.58 11.12 -0.11
N TRP A 144 14.72 11.70 -0.95
CA TRP A 144 14.66 13.17 -1.12
C TRP A 144 14.06 13.90 0.08
N VAL A 145 13.26 13.19 0.88
CA VAL A 145 12.57 13.78 2.04
C VAL A 145 13.36 13.58 3.33
N ALA A 146 14.20 12.53 3.41
CA ALA A 146 15.07 12.25 4.55
C ALA A 146 16.23 13.23 4.66
#